data_d1fee678895a874ca738ad95156feeb3
#
_entry.id   d1fee678895a874ca738ad95156feeb3
#
_cell.length_a   1.000
_cell.length_b   1.000
_cell.length_c   1.000
_cell.angle_alpha   90.00
_cell.angle_beta   90.00
_cell.angle_gamma   90.00
#
_symmetry.space_group_name_H-M   'P 1'
#
loop_
_entity.id
_entity.type
_entity.pdbx_description
1 polymer ?
#
loop_
_entity_poly.entity_id
_entity_poly.type
_entity_poly.pdbx_seq_one_letter_code
_entity_poly.pdbx_strand_id
1 'polypeptide(L)'
;MSGSAVPGADWAPPGAVRFADGVPVALMAPGAGLASLPAALGDMVTLRHLDLDGNALTTLPGWISRLERLRALLLYGNRIAALPPELGRLVSLEHLGAGRNGLTAVPDTLWRLTRLRSLVLAENEITDLPPGLGRLRELRMLDLGHNRLREVPAEIGDLPGLTDYLYLSDNGLTSVPASLGRLDRLGYLNLAENRLAALPAQIGGMTGLHELRVHDNRLTALPETIGRLTGLRELHLKNNRLTALPESIGGLRALRHLDLRGNPLERLPDSVVHLTALTHLDLRATRLGTLPAGLAELPRLEKLDLRWVKFDQVPACVRPLRQRGCVVLL
;
A
#
# COMPACT_ATOMS: atom_id res chain seq x y z
N MET A 1 -42.55 -17.17 6.55
CA MET A 1 -41.33 -17.17 7.38
C MET A 1 -41.23 -15.79 8.01
N SER A 2 -41.66 -15.68 9.25
CA SER A 2 -41.65 -14.44 10.01
C SER A 2 -40.19 -14.09 10.32
N GLY A 3 -39.66 -13.04 9.70
CA GLY A 3 -38.38 -12.48 10.08
C GLY A 3 -38.44 -12.08 11.55
N SER A 4 -37.64 -12.72 12.38
CA SER A 4 -37.48 -12.34 13.79
C SER A 4 -36.97 -10.91 13.83
N ALA A 5 -37.85 -9.97 14.21
CA ALA A 5 -37.44 -8.59 14.44
C ALA A 5 -36.43 -8.58 15.60
N VAL A 6 -35.26 -8.01 15.37
CA VAL A 6 -34.30 -7.75 16.46
C VAL A 6 -34.87 -6.57 17.24
N PRO A 7 -35.17 -6.71 18.53
CA PRO A 7 -35.62 -5.56 19.32
C PRO A 7 -34.63 -4.41 19.23
N GLY A 8 -35.10 -3.22 18.84
CA GLY A 8 -34.25 -2.04 18.71
C GLY A 8 -33.45 -1.94 17.41
N ALA A 9 -33.71 -2.76 16.38
CA ALA A 9 -33.09 -2.67 15.05
C ALA A 9 -33.99 -2.01 13.99
N ASP A 10 -35.08 -1.35 14.40
CA ASP A 10 -36.04 -0.68 13.50
C ASP A 10 -35.39 0.45 12.67
N TRP A 11 -34.22 0.90 13.07
CA TRP A 11 -33.38 1.90 12.37
C TRP A 11 -32.56 1.30 11.23
N ALA A 12 -32.34 -0.04 11.24
CA ALA A 12 -31.51 -0.70 10.23
C ALA A 12 -32.32 -0.90 8.93
N PRO A 13 -31.68 -0.78 7.77
CA PRO A 13 -32.36 -1.06 6.50
C PRO A 13 -32.96 -2.48 6.49
N PRO A 14 -34.08 -2.69 5.78
CA PRO A 14 -34.66 -4.02 5.63
C PRO A 14 -33.63 -5.02 5.12
N GLY A 15 -33.48 -6.16 5.81
CA GLY A 15 -32.52 -7.21 5.43
C GLY A 15 -31.07 -6.92 5.82
N ALA A 16 -30.78 -5.82 6.52
CA ALA A 16 -29.42 -5.47 6.98
C ALA A 16 -28.87 -6.46 8.01
N VAL A 17 -29.73 -7.12 8.79
CA VAL A 17 -29.31 -8.08 9.81
C VAL A 17 -29.30 -9.49 9.26
N ARG A 18 -28.17 -10.18 9.41
CA ARG A 18 -28.02 -11.60 9.09
C ARG A 18 -28.01 -12.42 10.39
N PHE A 19 -28.66 -13.56 10.34
CA PHE A 19 -28.81 -14.47 11.48
C PHE A 19 -28.09 -15.79 11.19
N ALA A 20 -27.52 -16.39 12.24
CA ALA A 20 -27.07 -17.77 12.27
C ALA A 20 -27.61 -18.40 13.57
N ASP A 21 -28.26 -19.56 13.46
CA ASP A 21 -28.87 -20.25 14.60
C ASP A 21 -29.82 -19.36 15.43
N GLY A 22 -30.57 -18.48 14.72
CA GLY A 22 -31.53 -17.58 15.33
C GLY A 22 -30.96 -16.35 16.04
N VAL A 23 -29.65 -16.17 16.06
CA VAL A 23 -28.98 -14.97 16.65
C VAL A 23 -28.37 -14.05 15.58
N PRO A 24 -28.38 -12.72 15.78
CA PRO A 24 -27.79 -11.77 14.84
C PRO A 24 -26.26 -11.93 14.82
N VAL A 25 -25.66 -12.20 13.65
CA VAL A 25 -24.21 -12.37 13.49
C VAL A 25 -23.56 -11.31 12.61
N ALA A 26 -24.33 -10.66 11.75
CA ALA A 26 -23.83 -9.53 10.94
C ALA A 26 -24.89 -8.45 10.80
N LEU A 27 -24.43 -7.22 10.79
CA LEU A 27 -25.22 -6.04 10.44
C LEU A 27 -24.53 -5.31 9.28
N MET A 28 -25.25 -5.15 8.17
CA MET A 28 -24.78 -4.53 6.94
C MET A 28 -25.66 -3.31 6.66
N ALA A 29 -25.18 -2.11 7.01
CA ALA A 29 -25.90 -0.85 6.81
C ALA A 29 -25.03 0.21 6.09
N PRO A 30 -24.35 -0.15 4.96
CA PRO A 30 -23.56 0.84 4.23
C PRO A 30 -24.50 1.86 3.56
N GLY A 31 -24.11 3.16 3.61
CA GLY A 31 -24.86 4.22 2.96
C GLY A 31 -26.27 4.45 3.51
N ALA A 32 -26.56 4.01 4.73
CA ALA A 32 -27.88 4.13 5.35
C ALA A 32 -28.21 5.54 5.86
N GLY A 33 -27.30 6.51 5.68
CA GLY A 33 -27.48 7.89 6.10
C GLY A 33 -27.35 8.11 7.61
N LEU A 34 -26.77 7.17 8.34
CA LEU A 34 -26.64 7.22 9.80
C LEU A 34 -25.71 8.33 10.24
N ALA A 35 -26.20 9.27 11.03
CA ALA A 35 -25.38 10.31 11.67
C ALA A 35 -24.86 9.89 13.05
N SER A 36 -25.53 8.92 13.69
CA SER A 36 -25.14 8.33 14.98
C SER A 36 -25.59 6.88 15.06
N LEU A 37 -24.97 6.10 15.94
CA LEU A 37 -25.37 4.71 16.19
C LEU A 37 -26.34 4.63 17.36
N PRO A 38 -27.47 3.92 17.22
CA PRO A 38 -28.42 3.73 18.30
C PRO A 38 -27.84 2.84 19.39
N ALA A 39 -28.14 3.12 20.64
CA ALA A 39 -27.62 2.37 21.79
C ALA A 39 -27.99 0.87 21.77
N ALA A 40 -29.15 0.54 21.20
CA ALA A 40 -29.61 -0.85 21.04
C ALA A 40 -28.66 -1.72 20.20
N LEU A 41 -27.83 -1.14 19.33
CA LEU A 41 -26.79 -1.89 18.62
C LEU A 41 -25.78 -2.50 19.62
N GLY A 42 -25.50 -1.82 20.73
CA GLY A 42 -24.59 -2.30 21.77
C GLY A 42 -25.06 -3.57 22.49
N ASP A 43 -26.33 -3.93 22.34
CA ASP A 43 -26.92 -5.15 22.93
C ASP A 43 -26.84 -6.35 21.98
N MET A 44 -26.43 -6.12 20.72
CA MET A 44 -26.24 -7.17 19.71
C MET A 44 -24.86 -7.88 19.88
N VAL A 45 -24.58 -8.37 21.07
CA VAL A 45 -23.27 -8.91 21.51
C VAL A 45 -22.79 -10.15 20.74
N THR A 46 -23.67 -10.74 19.92
CA THR A 46 -23.35 -11.90 19.06
C THR A 46 -22.78 -11.51 17.70
N LEU A 47 -22.78 -10.20 17.35
CA LEU A 47 -22.27 -9.71 16.08
C LEU A 47 -20.79 -10.08 15.89
N ARG A 48 -20.49 -10.54 14.70
CA ARG A 48 -19.14 -10.83 14.18
C ARG A 48 -18.73 -9.88 13.08
N HIS A 49 -19.69 -9.27 12.39
CA HIS A 49 -19.47 -8.36 11.28
C HIS A 49 -20.40 -7.14 11.41
N LEU A 50 -19.80 -5.95 11.36
CA LEU A 50 -20.52 -4.67 11.39
C LEU A 50 -19.99 -3.81 10.25
N ASP A 51 -20.84 -3.60 9.24
CA ASP A 51 -20.55 -2.75 8.10
C ASP A 51 -21.40 -1.47 8.18
N LEU A 52 -20.71 -0.35 8.33
CA LEU A 52 -21.27 1.00 8.45
C LEU A 52 -20.61 1.95 7.43
N ASP A 53 -20.04 1.43 6.35
CA ASP A 53 -19.39 2.22 5.32
C ASP A 53 -20.32 3.26 4.69
N GLY A 54 -19.79 4.41 4.29
CA GLY A 54 -20.51 5.44 3.54
C GLY A 54 -21.64 6.12 4.31
N ASN A 55 -21.57 6.18 5.64
CA ASN A 55 -22.53 6.88 6.47
C ASN A 55 -22.06 8.31 6.82
N ALA A 56 -22.77 8.98 7.73
CA ALA A 56 -22.45 10.32 8.20
C ALA A 56 -22.01 10.33 9.68
N LEU A 57 -21.46 9.21 10.17
CA LEU A 57 -21.06 9.05 11.57
C LEU A 57 -19.95 10.04 11.93
N THR A 58 -20.12 10.80 13.00
CA THR A 58 -19.09 11.72 13.50
C THR A 58 -18.30 11.13 14.67
N THR A 59 -18.87 10.14 15.35
CA THR A 59 -18.24 9.45 16.48
C THR A 59 -18.58 7.98 16.47
N LEU A 60 -17.70 7.17 17.07
CA LEU A 60 -17.98 5.80 17.42
C LEU A 60 -18.15 5.74 18.94
N PRO A 61 -19.32 5.31 19.45
CA PRO A 61 -19.59 5.36 20.89
C PRO A 61 -18.79 4.30 21.65
N GLY A 62 -18.39 4.59 22.91
CA GLY A 62 -17.58 3.70 23.74
C GLY A 62 -18.22 2.35 24.03
N TRP A 63 -19.57 2.24 23.99
CA TRP A 63 -20.27 0.97 24.15
C TRP A 63 -20.00 -0.02 23.02
N ILE A 64 -19.33 0.39 21.91
CA ILE A 64 -18.87 -0.54 20.84
C ILE A 64 -18.06 -1.67 21.43
N SER A 65 -17.36 -1.43 22.52
CA SER A 65 -16.58 -2.45 23.26
C SER A 65 -17.39 -3.64 23.78
N ARG A 66 -18.75 -3.53 23.86
CA ARG A 66 -19.62 -4.64 24.25
C ARG A 66 -19.69 -5.73 23.17
N LEU A 67 -19.37 -5.38 21.91
CA LEU A 67 -19.41 -6.31 20.78
C LEU A 67 -18.14 -7.17 20.72
N GLU A 68 -17.83 -7.87 21.81
CA GLU A 68 -16.55 -8.60 22.01
C GLU A 68 -16.31 -9.71 20.97
N ARG A 69 -17.36 -10.20 20.29
CA ARG A 69 -17.27 -11.23 19.24
C ARG A 69 -17.01 -10.64 17.86
N LEU A 70 -16.92 -9.32 17.73
CA LEU A 70 -16.74 -8.64 16.45
C LEU A 70 -15.39 -9.00 15.84
N ARG A 71 -15.41 -9.43 14.57
CA ARG A 71 -14.24 -9.78 13.78
C ARG A 71 -13.96 -8.75 12.67
N ALA A 72 -15.02 -8.13 12.15
CA ALA A 72 -14.91 -7.10 11.14
C ALA A 72 -15.72 -5.87 11.54
N LEU A 73 -15.07 -4.70 11.50
CA LEU A 73 -15.66 -3.38 11.70
C LEU A 73 -15.28 -2.49 10.52
N LEU A 74 -16.27 -2.12 9.69
CA LEU A 74 -16.09 -1.31 8.50
C LEU A 74 -16.77 0.05 8.72
N LEU A 75 -15.98 1.12 8.58
CA LEU A 75 -16.36 2.51 8.86
C LEU A 75 -15.89 3.46 7.74
N TYR A 76 -15.52 2.93 6.56
CA TYR A 76 -14.98 3.71 5.46
C TYR A 76 -15.98 4.80 5.01
N GLY A 77 -15.46 6.00 4.70
CA GLY A 77 -16.29 7.07 4.14
C GLY A 77 -17.33 7.64 5.12
N ASN A 78 -16.93 7.80 6.38
CA ASN A 78 -17.69 8.51 7.42
C ASN A 78 -17.08 9.90 7.72
N ARG A 79 -17.40 10.48 8.88
CA ARG A 79 -16.89 11.78 9.36
C ARG A 79 -16.30 11.67 10.77
N ILE A 80 -15.77 10.49 11.11
CA ILE A 80 -15.25 10.17 12.45
C ILE A 80 -13.94 10.93 12.66
N ALA A 81 -13.90 11.80 13.67
CA ALA A 81 -12.70 12.57 14.00
C ALA A 81 -11.74 11.81 14.93
N ALA A 82 -12.24 10.87 15.73
CA ALA A 82 -11.43 10.05 16.63
C ALA A 82 -12.07 8.68 16.87
N LEU A 83 -11.25 7.66 16.98
CA LEU A 83 -11.66 6.32 17.44
C LEU A 83 -11.62 6.29 18.98
N PRO A 84 -12.65 5.73 19.65
CA PRO A 84 -12.68 5.69 21.10
C PRO A 84 -11.65 4.70 21.65
N PRO A 85 -11.02 4.98 22.81
CA PRO A 85 -10.07 4.06 23.44
C PRO A 85 -10.66 2.67 23.75
N GLU A 86 -11.96 2.60 23.98
CA GLU A 86 -12.71 1.36 24.22
C GLU A 86 -12.64 0.39 23.05
N LEU A 87 -12.34 0.86 21.84
CA LEU A 87 -12.15 0.01 20.66
C LEU A 87 -11.09 -1.08 20.90
N GLY A 88 -10.04 -0.76 21.68
CA GLY A 88 -9.00 -1.72 22.04
C GLY A 88 -9.45 -2.92 22.90
N ARG A 89 -10.72 -2.99 23.29
CA ARG A 89 -11.32 -4.16 23.97
C ARG A 89 -11.85 -5.20 22.98
N LEU A 90 -11.99 -4.86 21.71
CA LEU A 90 -12.47 -5.78 20.66
C LEU A 90 -11.37 -6.77 20.24
N VAL A 91 -10.83 -7.52 21.17
CA VAL A 91 -9.65 -8.40 20.95
C VAL A 91 -9.88 -9.53 19.95
N SER A 92 -11.12 -9.77 19.54
CA SER A 92 -11.48 -10.72 18.48
C SER A 92 -11.41 -10.11 17.07
N LEU A 93 -11.13 -8.79 16.97
CA LEU A 93 -11.18 -8.07 15.68
C LEU A 93 -10.02 -8.51 14.78
N GLU A 94 -10.39 -8.92 13.57
CA GLU A 94 -9.48 -9.35 12.50
C GLU A 94 -9.37 -8.31 11.38
N HIS A 95 -10.43 -7.50 11.17
CA HIS A 95 -10.49 -6.50 10.11
C HIS A 95 -11.04 -5.18 10.65
N LEU A 96 -10.26 -4.12 10.51
CA LEU A 96 -10.68 -2.75 10.83
C LEU A 96 -10.47 -1.86 9.60
N GLY A 97 -11.57 -1.35 9.04
CA GLY A 97 -11.59 -0.34 8.00
C GLY A 97 -12.13 0.98 8.55
N ALA A 98 -11.30 2.01 8.68
CA ALA A 98 -11.69 3.35 9.07
C ALA A 98 -11.08 4.41 8.12
N GLY A 99 -10.90 4.03 6.86
CA GLY A 99 -10.45 4.93 5.81
C GLY A 99 -11.47 6.01 5.47
N ARG A 100 -11.00 7.10 4.85
CA ARG A 100 -11.81 8.23 4.41
C ARG A 100 -12.71 8.77 5.54
N ASN A 101 -12.02 9.22 6.58
CA ASN A 101 -12.60 9.84 7.76
C ASN A 101 -11.82 11.14 8.09
N GLY A 102 -12.01 11.67 9.29
CA GLY A 102 -11.25 12.83 9.79
C GLY A 102 -10.27 12.48 10.91
N LEU A 103 -9.74 11.25 10.93
CA LEU A 103 -8.87 10.80 12.01
C LEU A 103 -7.53 11.54 11.97
N THR A 104 -7.16 12.20 13.07
CA THR A 104 -5.85 12.85 13.21
C THR A 104 -4.82 11.97 13.93
N ALA A 105 -5.31 11.00 14.69
CA ALA A 105 -4.51 10.03 15.42
C ALA A 105 -5.29 8.73 15.62
N VAL A 106 -4.61 7.68 16.06
CA VAL A 106 -5.21 6.42 16.51
C VAL A 106 -4.95 6.25 18.02
N PRO A 107 -5.92 5.70 18.80
CA PRO A 107 -5.73 5.53 20.22
C PRO A 107 -4.68 4.44 20.50
N ASP A 108 -3.86 4.62 21.53
CA ASP A 108 -2.83 3.63 21.92
C ASP A 108 -3.40 2.24 22.21
N THR A 109 -4.66 2.19 22.61
CA THR A 109 -5.36 0.92 22.86
C THR A 109 -5.61 0.11 21.60
N LEU A 110 -5.55 0.72 20.40
CA LEU A 110 -5.66 0.02 19.12
C LEU A 110 -4.64 -1.12 19.01
N TRP A 111 -3.44 -0.92 19.54
CA TRP A 111 -2.35 -1.88 19.49
C TRP A 111 -2.54 -3.12 20.40
N ARG A 112 -3.68 -3.21 21.10
CA ARG A 112 -4.13 -4.41 21.81
C ARG A 112 -4.85 -5.41 20.91
N LEU A 113 -5.26 -4.99 19.71
CA LEU A 113 -6.00 -5.79 18.73
C LEU A 113 -5.04 -6.73 17.97
N THR A 114 -4.35 -7.60 18.69
CA THR A 114 -3.25 -8.43 18.16
C THR A 114 -3.67 -9.48 17.13
N ARG A 115 -4.99 -9.71 16.97
CA ARG A 115 -5.57 -10.57 15.93
C ARG A 115 -5.86 -9.86 14.62
N LEU A 116 -5.61 -8.54 14.53
CA LEU A 116 -5.82 -7.81 13.30
C LEU A 116 -4.95 -8.39 12.17
N ARG A 117 -5.61 -8.68 11.06
CA ARG A 117 -5.05 -9.12 9.79
C ARG A 117 -5.11 -8.04 8.74
N SER A 118 -6.10 -7.16 8.85
CA SER A 118 -6.26 -6.01 7.94
C SER A 118 -6.54 -4.76 8.74
N LEU A 119 -5.73 -3.72 8.51
CA LEU A 119 -5.92 -2.39 9.06
C LEU A 119 -5.88 -1.36 7.91
N VAL A 120 -7.02 -0.73 7.63
CA VAL A 120 -7.18 0.30 6.60
C VAL A 120 -7.52 1.63 7.28
N LEU A 121 -6.58 2.57 7.24
CA LEU A 121 -6.68 3.92 7.79
C LEU A 121 -6.38 4.98 6.71
N ALA A 122 -6.41 4.59 5.43
CA ALA A 122 -6.16 5.49 4.31
C ALA A 122 -7.14 6.67 4.26
N GLU A 123 -6.76 7.76 3.58
CA GLU A 123 -7.60 8.94 3.38
C GLU A 123 -8.07 9.55 4.72
N ASN A 124 -7.11 9.81 5.62
CA ASN A 124 -7.31 10.47 6.91
C ASN A 124 -6.31 11.63 7.10
N GLU A 125 -6.22 12.16 8.29
CA GLU A 125 -5.30 13.26 8.65
C GLU A 125 -4.26 12.83 9.69
N ILE A 126 -3.92 11.53 9.74
CA ILE A 126 -3.02 10.96 10.75
C ILE A 126 -1.60 11.50 10.54
N THR A 127 -1.02 12.06 11.61
CA THR A 127 0.32 12.64 11.58
C THR A 127 1.40 11.72 12.11
N ASP A 128 1.04 10.82 13.03
CA ASP A 128 2.00 10.00 13.78
C ASP A 128 1.49 8.58 13.98
N LEU A 129 2.42 7.64 13.99
CA LEU A 129 2.17 6.23 14.32
C LEU A 129 3.04 5.84 15.52
N PRO A 130 2.44 5.50 16.67
CA PRO A 130 3.20 5.06 17.84
C PRO A 130 3.89 3.70 17.62
N PRO A 131 5.00 3.42 18.35
CA PRO A 131 5.72 2.15 18.31
C PRO A 131 4.86 0.91 18.61
N GLY A 132 3.73 1.10 19.28
CA GLY A 132 2.75 0.04 19.55
C GLY A 132 2.29 -0.74 18.34
N LEU A 133 2.40 -0.17 17.13
CA LEU A 133 2.12 -0.83 15.86
C LEU A 133 2.79 -2.21 15.75
N GLY A 134 4.05 -2.37 16.19
CA GLY A 134 4.80 -3.62 16.13
C GLY A 134 4.18 -4.80 16.90
N ARG A 135 3.13 -4.56 17.71
CA ARG A 135 2.39 -5.62 18.40
C ARG A 135 1.42 -6.38 17.50
N LEU A 136 1.06 -5.82 16.32
CA LEU A 136 0.08 -6.40 15.39
C LEU A 136 0.71 -7.50 14.52
N ARG A 137 1.23 -8.54 15.14
CA ARG A 137 2.07 -9.56 14.48
C ARG A 137 1.32 -10.45 13.48
N GLU A 138 -0.02 -10.51 13.54
CA GLU A 138 -0.86 -11.23 12.58
C GLU A 138 -1.26 -10.35 11.38
N LEU A 139 -0.88 -9.05 11.38
CA LEU A 139 -1.26 -8.12 10.34
C LEU A 139 -0.67 -8.54 9.00
N ARG A 140 -1.54 -8.66 7.98
CA ARG A 140 -1.18 -9.06 6.61
C ARG A 140 -1.23 -7.89 5.65
N MET A 141 -2.12 -6.94 5.92
CA MET A 141 -2.37 -5.77 5.11
C MET A 141 -2.42 -4.52 5.98
N LEU A 142 -1.67 -3.50 5.60
CA LEU A 142 -1.67 -2.19 6.25
C LEU A 142 -1.79 -1.10 5.19
N ASP A 143 -2.87 -0.33 5.28
CA ASP A 143 -3.09 0.82 4.40
C ASP A 143 -3.15 2.11 5.22
N LEU A 144 -2.15 2.95 5.01
CA LEU A 144 -1.97 4.27 5.61
C LEU A 144 -1.80 5.35 4.51
N GLY A 145 -2.15 5.03 3.28
CA GLY A 145 -2.07 5.98 2.15
C GLY A 145 -2.94 7.22 2.37
N HIS A 146 -2.58 8.33 1.73
CA HIS A 146 -3.34 9.59 1.80
C HIS A 146 -3.55 10.04 3.26
N ASN A 147 -2.43 10.24 3.98
CA ASN A 147 -2.39 10.76 5.34
C ASN A 147 -1.37 11.91 5.45
N ARG A 148 -1.02 12.31 6.67
CA ARG A 148 -0.05 13.38 6.92
C ARG A 148 1.19 12.89 7.67
N LEU A 149 1.53 11.61 7.50
CA LEU A 149 2.67 10.99 8.17
C LEU A 149 3.98 11.64 7.72
N ARG A 150 4.85 11.99 8.68
CA ARG A 150 6.19 12.51 8.42
C ARG A 150 7.26 11.45 8.57
N GLU A 151 6.98 10.44 9.37
CA GLU A 151 7.86 9.30 9.62
C GLU A 151 7.04 8.03 9.85
N VAL A 152 7.71 6.89 9.77
CA VAL A 152 7.17 5.57 10.07
C VAL A 152 8.05 4.98 11.18
N PRO A 153 7.46 4.45 12.27
CA PRO A 153 8.22 3.92 13.39
C PRO A 153 9.01 2.67 12.98
N ALA A 154 10.18 2.47 13.61
CA ALA A 154 11.05 1.33 13.31
C ALA A 154 10.36 -0.02 13.54
N GLU A 155 9.39 -0.07 14.41
CA GLU A 155 8.58 -1.23 14.77
C GLU A 155 7.70 -1.75 13.62
N ILE A 156 7.58 -1.00 12.51
CA ILE A 156 6.95 -1.52 11.27
C ILE A 156 7.67 -2.78 10.78
N GLY A 157 8.99 -2.87 10.98
CA GLY A 157 9.76 -4.06 10.65
C GLY A 157 9.53 -5.25 11.59
N ASP A 158 8.76 -5.08 12.67
CA ASP A 158 8.42 -6.13 13.63
C ASP A 158 7.07 -6.80 13.30
N LEU A 159 6.57 -6.62 12.07
CA LEU A 159 5.32 -7.17 11.55
C LEU A 159 5.58 -8.40 10.64
N PRO A 160 5.94 -9.57 11.19
CA PRO A 160 6.33 -10.74 10.38
C PRO A 160 5.15 -11.31 9.57
N GLY A 161 3.92 -10.97 9.96
CA GLY A 161 2.69 -11.34 9.27
C GLY A 161 2.40 -10.50 8.04
N LEU A 162 3.06 -9.34 7.86
CA LEU A 162 2.78 -8.40 6.77
C LEU A 162 3.31 -8.96 5.44
N THR A 163 2.41 -9.63 4.73
CA THR A 163 2.75 -10.42 3.53
C THR A 163 2.10 -9.88 2.27
N ASP A 164 0.92 -9.28 2.39
CA ASP A 164 0.11 -8.92 1.24
C ASP A 164 0.52 -7.55 0.70
N TYR A 165 0.22 -6.47 1.43
CA TYR A 165 0.64 -5.13 1.02
C TYR A 165 0.85 -4.15 2.19
N LEU A 166 1.71 -3.17 1.93
CA LEU A 166 1.94 -1.98 2.74
C LEU A 166 1.78 -0.74 1.87
N TYR A 167 0.73 0.05 2.11
CA TYR A 167 0.50 1.33 1.47
C TYR A 167 0.89 2.47 2.41
N LEU A 168 1.82 3.30 1.96
CA LEU A 168 2.30 4.52 2.62
C LEU A 168 2.33 5.70 1.63
N SER A 169 1.64 5.56 0.49
CA SER A 169 1.61 6.60 -0.56
C SER A 169 0.89 7.85 -0.11
N ASP A 170 1.22 8.97 -0.78
CA ASP A 170 0.64 10.30 -0.53
C ASP A 170 0.68 10.67 0.96
N ASN A 171 1.91 10.82 1.45
CA ASN A 171 2.24 11.25 2.80
C ASN A 171 3.38 12.30 2.76
N GLY A 172 3.85 12.70 3.92
CA GLY A 172 4.97 13.63 4.05
C GLY A 172 6.32 12.99 4.32
N LEU A 173 6.48 11.68 4.05
CA LEU A 173 7.64 10.89 4.44
C LEU A 173 8.92 11.41 3.78
N THR A 174 9.94 11.72 4.56
CA THR A 174 11.28 12.12 4.07
C THR A 174 12.27 10.96 4.07
N SER A 175 11.99 9.92 4.85
CA SER A 175 12.73 8.66 4.92
C SER A 175 11.82 7.53 5.35
N VAL A 176 12.29 6.29 5.21
CA VAL A 176 11.69 5.09 5.80
C VAL A 176 12.73 4.37 6.64
N PRO A 177 12.35 3.69 7.74
CA PRO A 177 13.30 3.07 8.65
C PRO A 177 14.01 1.87 8.00
N ALA A 178 15.26 1.64 8.38
CA ALA A 178 16.06 0.49 7.91
C ALA A 178 15.41 -0.86 8.26
N SER A 179 14.64 -0.90 9.34
CA SER A 179 13.90 -2.09 9.78
C SER A 179 12.87 -2.58 8.76
N LEU A 180 12.45 -1.72 7.83
CA LEU A 180 11.55 -2.11 6.72
C LEU A 180 12.11 -3.31 5.94
N GLY A 181 13.45 -3.41 5.83
CA GLY A 181 14.13 -4.54 5.19
C GLY A 181 13.93 -5.90 5.87
N ARG A 182 13.33 -5.94 7.07
CA ARG A 182 12.98 -7.21 7.76
C ARG A 182 11.67 -7.83 7.26
N LEU A 183 10.90 -7.09 6.45
CA LEU A 183 9.65 -7.55 5.85
C LEU A 183 9.94 -8.41 4.60
N ASP A 184 10.67 -9.48 4.77
CA ASP A 184 11.18 -10.34 3.70
C ASP A 184 10.09 -11.12 2.93
N ARG A 185 8.86 -11.15 3.46
CA ARG A 185 7.69 -11.82 2.88
C ARG A 185 6.68 -10.87 2.25
N LEU A 186 6.87 -9.55 2.40
CA LEU A 186 5.95 -8.56 1.85
C LEU A 186 5.95 -8.62 0.32
N GLY A 187 4.75 -8.74 -0.27
CA GLY A 187 4.59 -8.84 -1.73
C GLY A 187 4.53 -7.48 -2.44
N TYR A 188 3.96 -6.47 -1.80
CA TYR A 188 3.71 -5.16 -2.41
C TYR A 188 4.04 -4.02 -1.44
N LEU A 189 4.86 -3.07 -1.91
CA LEU A 189 5.18 -1.85 -1.16
C LEU A 189 4.90 -0.61 -2.01
N ASN A 190 4.05 0.27 -1.49
CA ASN A 190 3.76 1.57 -2.11
C ASN A 190 4.24 2.72 -1.22
N LEU A 191 5.26 3.43 -1.68
CA LEU A 191 5.86 4.63 -1.09
C LEU A 191 5.73 5.85 -2.03
N ALA A 192 4.88 5.75 -3.06
CA ALA A 192 4.71 6.83 -4.05
C ALA A 192 4.22 8.13 -3.40
N GLU A 193 4.45 9.25 -4.10
CA GLU A 193 3.92 10.56 -3.69
C GLU A 193 4.33 10.95 -2.27
N ASN A 194 5.65 10.83 -2.01
CA ASN A 194 6.27 11.24 -0.74
C ASN A 194 7.44 12.24 -1.01
N ARG A 195 8.29 12.41 -0.02
CA ARG A 195 9.46 13.32 -0.12
C ARG A 195 10.78 12.58 0.10
N LEU A 196 10.81 11.28 -0.21
CA LEU A 196 11.96 10.41 0.03
C LEU A 196 13.17 10.86 -0.80
N ALA A 197 14.27 11.14 -0.14
CA ALA A 197 15.54 11.50 -0.81
C ALA A 197 16.37 10.25 -1.14
N ALA A 198 16.22 9.16 -0.38
CA ALA A 198 16.90 7.89 -0.57
C ALA A 198 16.05 6.74 -0.02
N LEU A 199 16.32 5.52 -0.49
CA LEU A 199 15.86 4.27 0.14
C LEU A 199 17.00 3.72 1.01
N PRO A 200 16.71 3.12 2.19
CA PRO A 200 17.72 2.50 3.01
C PRO A 200 18.35 1.29 2.31
N ALA A 201 19.64 1.03 2.54
CA ALA A 201 20.31 -0.14 1.96
C ALA A 201 19.63 -1.47 2.36
N GLN A 202 18.95 -1.50 3.49
CA GLN A 202 18.20 -2.67 3.97
C GLN A 202 16.99 -3.04 3.10
N ILE A 203 16.57 -2.16 2.17
CA ILE A 203 15.48 -2.48 1.22
C ILE A 203 15.74 -3.79 0.47
N GLY A 204 17.00 -4.12 0.21
CA GLY A 204 17.39 -5.39 -0.41
C GLY A 204 17.11 -6.64 0.42
N GLY A 205 16.67 -6.50 1.67
CA GLY A 205 16.20 -7.60 2.52
C GLY A 205 14.76 -8.03 2.24
N MET A 206 13.99 -7.21 1.52
CA MET A 206 12.57 -7.47 1.19
C MET A 206 12.44 -8.46 0.01
N THR A 207 13.01 -9.65 0.14
CA THR A 207 13.18 -10.60 -0.96
C THR A 207 11.89 -11.18 -1.52
N GLY A 208 10.79 -11.11 -0.76
CA GLY A 208 9.44 -11.48 -1.20
C GLY A 208 8.76 -10.45 -2.10
N LEU A 209 9.37 -9.26 -2.28
CA LEU A 209 8.71 -8.16 -2.98
C LEU A 209 8.55 -8.45 -4.47
N HIS A 210 7.30 -8.30 -4.95
CA HIS A 210 6.96 -8.44 -6.37
C HIS A 210 6.73 -7.09 -7.05
N GLU A 211 6.29 -6.08 -6.29
CA GLU A 211 6.04 -4.74 -6.79
C GLU A 211 6.52 -3.68 -5.81
N LEU A 212 7.29 -2.72 -6.33
CA LEU A 212 7.78 -1.56 -5.57
C LEU A 212 7.39 -0.27 -6.29
N ARG A 213 6.56 0.54 -5.64
CA ARG A 213 6.19 1.87 -6.10
C ARG A 213 6.84 2.93 -5.25
N VAL A 214 7.70 3.74 -5.87
CA VAL A 214 8.39 4.89 -5.24
C VAL A 214 8.40 6.09 -6.18
N HIS A 215 7.45 6.13 -7.13
CA HIS A 215 7.30 7.25 -8.06
C HIS A 215 6.89 8.53 -7.32
N ASP A 216 7.10 9.68 -7.98
CA ASP A 216 6.76 11.00 -7.45
C ASP A 216 7.40 11.24 -6.06
N ASN A 217 8.73 11.03 -5.99
CA ASN A 217 9.58 11.24 -4.82
C ASN A 217 10.79 12.14 -5.18
N ARG A 218 11.82 12.14 -4.34
CA ARG A 218 13.03 12.96 -4.54
C ARG A 218 14.30 12.11 -4.59
N LEU A 219 14.18 10.82 -4.95
CA LEU A 219 15.30 9.88 -4.96
C LEU A 219 16.38 10.35 -5.94
N THR A 220 17.62 10.46 -5.46
CA THR A 220 18.78 10.82 -6.29
C THR A 220 19.57 9.61 -6.74
N ALA A 221 19.46 8.49 -6.02
CA ALA A 221 20.08 7.21 -6.35
C ALA A 221 19.26 6.05 -5.77
N LEU A 222 19.47 4.84 -6.29
CA LEU A 222 19.02 3.59 -5.68
C LEU A 222 20.21 2.93 -4.95
N PRO A 223 19.97 2.25 -3.81
CA PRO A 223 21.02 1.50 -3.15
C PRO A 223 21.46 0.28 -3.98
N GLU A 224 22.73 -0.09 -3.93
CA GLU A 224 23.27 -1.27 -4.61
C GLU A 224 22.55 -2.57 -4.22
N THR A 225 21.97 -2.61 -3.04
CA THR A 225 21.22 -3.78 -2.57
C THR A 225 19.89 -3.99 -3.29
N ILE A 226 19.44 -3.02 -4.12
CA ILE A 226 18.21 -3.15 -4.90
C ILE A 226 18.24 -4.41 -5.77
N GLY A 227 19.42 -4.77 -6.29
CA GLY A 227 19.61 -5.97 -7.12
C GLY A 227 19.36 -7.31 -6.42
N ARG A 228 19.21 -7.30 -5.08
CA ARG A 228 18.85 -8.50 -4.30
C ARG A 228 17.36 -8.85 -4.38
N LEU A 229 16.53 -7.94 -4.88
CA LEU A 229 15.08 -8.16 -5.04
C LEU A 229 14.80 -9.01 -6.29
N THR A 230 15.36 -10.21 -6.33
CA THR A 230 15.33 -11.08 -7.52
C THR A 230 13.94 -11.51 -7.96
N GLY A 231 12.95 -11.45 -7.05
CA GLY A 231 11.54 -11.72 -7.31
C GLY A 231 10.73 -10.51 -7.82
N LEU A 232 11.34 -9.30 -7.85
CA LEU A 232 10.65 -8.07 -8.22
C LEU A 232 10.24 -8.10 -9.71
N ARG A 233 8.97 -7.85 -9.96
CA ARG A 233 8.36 -7.86 -11.30
C ARG A 233 8.08 -6.46 -11.82
N GLU A 234 7.74 -5.53 -10.94
CA GLU A 234 7.42 -4.16 -11.28
C GLU A 234 8.17 -3.17 -10.38
N LEU A 235 8.86 -2.21 -11.02
CA LEU A 235 9.59 -1.15 -10.34
C LEU A 235 9.18 0.20 -10.93
N HIS A 236 8.45 0.99 -10.13
CA HIS A 236 7.92 2.29 -10.54
C HIS A 236 8.72 3.42 -9.89
N LEU A 237 9.56 4.09 -10.69
CA LEU A 237 10.49 5.15 -10.26
C LEU A 237 10.20 6.50 -10.95
N LYS A 238 9.10 6.61 -11.67
CA LYS A 238 8.69 7.83 -12.39
C LYS A 238 8.82 9.07 -11.51
N ASN A 239 9.22 10.21 -12.13
CA ASN A 239 9.27 11.51 -11.48
C ASN A 239 10.10 11.51 -10.17
N ASN A 240 11.33 11.02 -10.26
CA ASN A 240 12.35 11.16 -9.24
C ASN A 240 13.50 12.04 -9.74
N ARG A 241 14.64 12.02 -9.05
CA ARG A 241 15.84 12.81 -9.38
C ARG A 241 17.04 11.92 -9.69
N LEU A 242 16.79 10.70 -10.19
CA LEU A 242 17.82 9.74 -10.50
C LEU A 242 18.65 10.22 -11.68
N THR A 243 19.97 10.30 -11.52
CA THR A 243 20.92 10.62 -12.60
C THR A 243 21.55 9.37 -13.20
N ALA A 244 21.59 8.27 -12.45
CA ALA A 244 22.04 6.96 -12.88
C ALA A 244 21.32 5.84 -12.11
N LEU A 245 21.40 4.62 -12.62
CA LEU A 245 21.01 3.40 -11.90
C LEU A 245 22.30 2.66 -11.46
N PRO A 246 22.26 1.89 -10.35
CA PRO A 246 23.38 1.06 -9.93
C PRO A 246 23.57 -0.13 -10.87
N GLU A 247 24.79 -0.64 -10.99
CA GLU A 247 25.09 -1.85 -11.77
C GLU A 247 24.33 -3.08 -11.25
N SER A 248 24.03 -3.11 -9.97
CA SER A 248 23.24 -4.18 -9.37
C SER A 248 21.81 -4.28 -9.93
N ILE A 249 21.31 -3.28 -10.68
CA ILE A 249 19.98 -3.35 -11.29
C ILE A 249 19.79 -4.60 -12.15
N GLY A 250 20.87 -5.07 -12.81
CA GLY A 250 20.88 -6.31 -13.57
C GLY A 250 20.58 -7.57 -12.76
N GLY A 251 20.58 -7.48 -11.41
CA GLY A 251 20.17 -8.57 -10.52
C GLY A 251 18.66 -8.82 -10.48
N LEU A 252 17.84 -7.88 -10.96
CA LEU A 252 16.38 -7.97 -10.97
C LEU A 252 15.87 -8.91 -12.09
N ARG A 253 16.23 -10.18 -12.01
CA ARG A 253 16.00 -11.18 -13.08
C ARG A 253 14.54 -11.43 -13.44
N ALA A 254 13.60 -11.17 -12.49
CA ALA A 254 12.17 -11.33 -12.71
C ALA A 254 11.47 -10.04 -13.21
N LEU A 255 12.21 -8.91 -13.35
CA LEU A 255 11.63 -7.61 -13.64
C LEU A 255 11.01 -7.58 -15.04
N ARG A 256 9.73 -7.20 -15.10
CA ARG A 256 8.93 -7.11 -16.32
C ARG A 256 8.65 -5.66 -16.72
N HIS A 257 8.38 -4.81 -15.72
CA HIS A 257 8.07 -3.41 -15.93
C HIS A 257 9.06 -2.52 -15.17
N LEU A 258 9.76 -1.65 -15.91
CA LEU A 258 10.63 -0.63 -15.34
C LEU A 258 10.18 0.75 -15.84
N ASP A 259 9.59 1.55 -14.95
CA ASP A 259 9.19 2.92 -15.25
C ASP A 259 10.21 3.91 -14.64
N LEU A 260 10.98 4.56 -15.50
CA LEU A 260 11.99 5.57 -15.15
C LEU A 260 11.64 6.96 -15.67
N ARG A 261 10.45 7.13 -16.22
CA ARG A 261 9.98 8.38 -16.82
C ARG A 261 10.20 9.59 -15.90
N GLY A 262 10.62 10.70 -16.51
CA GLY A 262 10.75 11.97 -15.78
C GLY A 262 11.92 12.03 -14.80
N ASN A 263 12.92 11.14 -14.94
CA ASN A 263 14.17 11.21 -14.20
C ASN A 263 15.28 11.87 -15.07
N PRO A 264 16.19 12.65 -14.48
CA PRO A 264 17.31 13.24 -15.20
C PRO A 264 18.45 12.24 -15.48
N LEU A 265 18.10 10.99 -15.86
CA LEU A 265 19.05 9.93 -16.17
C LEU A 265 19.91 10.31 -17.37
N GLU A 266 21.23 10.27 -17.22
CA GLU A 266 22.21 10.59 -18.28
C GLU A 266 22.71 9.31 -18.97
N ARG A 267 22.67 8.18 -18.28
CA ARG A 267 23.08 6.87 -18.80
C ARG A 267 22.31 5.72 -18.13
N LEU A 268 22.20 4.61 -18.83
CA LEU A 268 21.84 3.31 -18.25
C LEU A 268 23.11 2.50 -18.00
N PRO A 269 23.18 1.71 -16.92
CA PRO A 269 24.31 0.80 -16.69
C PRO A 269 24.30 -0.33 -17.73
N ASP A 270 25.50 -0.88 -18.04
CA ASP A 270 25.60 -1.99 -18.96
C ASP A 270 24.84 -3.24 -18.49
N SER A 271 24.73 -3.42 -17.18
CA SER A 271 23.99 -4.52 -16.56
C SER A 271 22.49 -4.56 -16.87
N VAL A 272 21.90 -3.48 -17.41
CA VAL A 272 20.48 -3.46 -17.81
C VAL A 272 20.13 -4.57 -18.81
N VAL A 273 21.11 -5.03 -19.58
CA VAL A 273 20.97 -6.15 -20.54
C VAL A 273 20.70 -7.50 -19.85
N HIS A 274 20.95 -7.60 -18.55
CA HIS A 274 20.66 -8.79 -17.75
C HIS A 274 19.21 -8.90 -17.27
N LEU A 275 18.38 -7.90 -17.55
CA LEU A 275 16.95 -7.90 -17.21
C LEU A 275 16.16 -8.78 -18.20
N THR A 276 16.47 -10.06 -18.25
CA THR A 276 16.00 -10.99 -19.29
C THR A 276 14.48 -11.23 -19.29
N ALA A 277 13.78 -10.90 -18.21
CA ALA A 277 12.31 -10.94 -18.13
C ALA A 277 11.63 -9.63 -18.56
N LEU A 278 12.41 -8.56 -18.84
CA LEU A 278 11.87 -7.21 -19.08
C LEU A 278 11.02 -7.19 -20.35
N THR A 279 9.77 -6.73 -20.20
CA THR A 279 8.80 -6.57 -21.28
C THR A 279 8.56 -5.09 -21.60
N HIS A 280 8.56 -4.23 -20.58
CA HIS A 280 8.27 -2.80 -20.75
C HIS A 280 9.36 -1.95 -20.08
N LEU A 281 9.94 -1.04 -20.86
CA LEU A 281 10.91 -0.06 -20.39
C LEU A 281 10.43 1.34 -20.78
N ASP A 282 10.10 2.16 -19.77
CA ASP A 282 9.68 3.54 -19.97
C ASP A 282 10.81 4.50 -19.56
N LEU A 283 11.39 5.17 -20.55
CA LEU A 283 12.50 6.13 -20.41
C LEU A 283 12.09 7.55 -20.83
N ARG A 284 10.79 7.81 -20.96
CA ARG A 284 10.30 9.11 -21.40
C ARG A 284 10.83 10.25 -20.54
N ALA A 285 11.11 11.37 -21.20
CA ALA A 285 11.55 12.60 -20.54
C ALA A 285 12.78 12.37 -19.62
N THR A 286 13.71 11.50 -20.02
CA THR A 286 15.04 11.36 -19.42
C THR A 286 16.08 12.21 -20.19
N ARG A 287 17.32 12.28 -19.70
CA ARG A 287 18.42 13.01 -20.34
C ARG A 287 19.45 12.07 -20.98
N LEU A 288 19.01 10.89 -21.40
CA LEU A 288 19.89 9.88 -21.98
C LEU A 288 20.45 10.36 -23.32
N GLY A 289 21.77 10.43 -23.46
CA GLY A 289 22.44 10.74 -24.73
C GLY A 289 22.58 9.50 -25.63
N THR A 290 22.61 8.31 -25.04
CA THR A 290 22.71 7.03 -25.75
C THR A 290 22.08 5.89 -24.95
N LEU A 291 21.95 4.72 -25.58
CA LEU A 291 21.46 3.50 -24.96
C LEU A 291 22.49 2.37 -25.15
N PRO A 292 22.65 1.45 -24.18
CA PRO A 292 23.49 0.27 -24.36
C PRO A 292 23.02 -0.55 -25.57
N ALA A 293 23.98 -0.90 -26.46
CA ALA A 293 23.66 -1.68 -27.65
C ALA A 293 23.01 -3.02 -27.33
N GLY A 294 23.41 -3.65 -26.22
CA GLY A 294 22.87 -4.92 -25.75
C GLY A 294 21.38 -4.89 -25.36
N LEU A 295 20.74 -3.70 -25.25
CA LEU A 295 19.28 -3.65 -25.14
C LEU A 295 18.59 -4.35 -26.32
N ALA A 296 19.23 -4.37 -27.49
CA ALA A 296 18.74 -5.10 -28.65
C ALA A 296 18.61 -6.62 -28.40
N GLU A 297 19.33 -7.17 -27.43
CA GLU A 297 19.38 -8.59 -27.15
C GLU A 297 18.39 -9.04 -26.06
N LEU A 298 17.70 -8.10 -25.39
CA LEU A 298 16.70 -8.43 -24.37
C LEU A 298 15.59 -9.30 -24.97
N PRO A 299 15.44 -10.57 -24.57
CA PRO A 299 14.65 -11.55 -25.32
C PRO A 299 13.14 -11.30 -25.27
N ARG A 300 12.66 -10.58 -24.26
CA ARG A 300 11.24 -10.36 -23.99
C ARG A 300 10.80 -8.90 -24.10
N LEU A 301 11.68 -8.00 -24.54
CA LEU A 301 11.33 -6.59 -24.61
C LEU A 301 10.29 -6.34 -25.72
N GLU A 302 9.07 -6.02 -25.31
CA GLU A 302 7.90 -5.77 -26.14
C GLU A 302 7.70 -4.29 -26.42
N LYS A 303 8.04 -3.42 -25.43
CA LYS A 303 7.86 -1.98 -25.53
C LYS A 303 9.02 -1.20 -24.93
N LEU A 304 9.57 -0.29 -25.71
CA LEU A 304 10.55 0.72 -25.32
C LEU A 304 9.99 2.11 -25.62
N ASP A 305 9.75 2.90 -24.58
CA ASP A 305 9.22 4.26 -24.75
C ASP A 305 10.32 5.29 -24.49
N LEU A 306 10.70 6.01 -25.55
CA LEU A 306 11.78 7.01 -25.58
C LEU A 306 11.24 8.41 -25.90
N ARG A 307 9.94 8.61 -25.89
CA ARG A 307 9.36 9.92 -26.22
C ARG A 307 9.89 11.01 -25.30
N TRP A 308 10.16 12.16 -25.87
CA TRP A 308 10.75 13.32 -25.20
C TRP A 308 12.20 13.13 -24.71
N VAL A 309 12.88 12.07 -25.14
CA VAL A 309 14.33 11.93 -24.98
C VAL A 309 15.00 12.55 -26.21
N LYS A 310 16.00 13.40 -25.99
CA LYS A 310 16.74 14.06 -27.06
C LYS A 310 18.01 13.30 -27.39
N PHE A 311 18.01 12.55 -28.48
CA PHE A 311 19.21 11.89 -28.98
C PHE A 311 19.78 12.69 -30.15
N ASP A 312 21.09 12.87 -30.21
CA ASP A 312 21.77 13.41 -31.37
C ASP A 312 21.65 12.48 -32.59
N GLN A 313 21.67 11.16 -32.31
CA GLN A 313 21.45 10.10 -33.29
C GLN A 313 20.58 9.02 -32.71
N VAL A 314 19.75 8.40 -33.55
CA VAL A 314 18.88 7.28 -33.10
C VAL A 314 19.76 6.14 -32.54
N PRO A 315 19.55 5.68 -31.31
CA PRO A 315 20.37 4.64 -30.69
C PRO A 315 20.41 3.36 -31.53
N ALA A 316 21.59 2.73 -31.63
CA ALA A 316 21.84 1.56 -32.47
C ALA A 316 20.90 0.37 -32.17
N CYS A 317 20.45 0.22 -30.91
CA CYS A 317 19.52 -0.84 -30.49
C CYS A 317 18.11 -0.70 -31.08
N VAL A 318 17.69 0.50 -31.53
CA VAL A 318 16.31 0.76 -31.97
C VAL A 318 15.93 -0.08 -33.21
N ARG A 319 16.78 -0.11 -34.22
CA ARG A 319 16.50 -0.85 -35.46
C ARG A 319 16.36 -2.37 -35.21
N PRO A 320 17.29 -3.04 -34.54
CA PRO A 320 17.15 -4.47 -34.22
C PRO A 320 15.90 -4.77 -33.35
N LEU A 321 15.58 -3.92 -32.37
CA LEU A 321 14.39 -4.09 -31.55
C LEU A 321 13.10 -4.08 -32.39
N ARG A 322 12.95 -3.07 -33.28
CA ARG A 322 11.80 -3.00 -34.19
C ARG A 322 11.70 -4.19 -35.12
N GLN A 323 12.84 -4.68 -35.63
CA GLN A 323 12.87 -5.87 -36.50
C GLN A 323 12.39 -7.15 -35.80
N ARG A 324 12.53 -7.22 -34.47
CA ARG A 324 12.01 -8.33 -33.64
C ARG A 324 10.57 -8.12 -33.17
N GLY A 325 9.89 -7.06 -33.60
CA GLY A 325 8.51 -6.76 -33.23
C GLY A 325 8.35 -5.93 -31.95
N CYS A 326 9.44 -5.44 -31.34
CA CYS A 326 9.35 -4.53 -30.20
C CYS A 326 8.78 -3.17 -30.65
N VAL A 327 7.79 -2.67 -29.92
CA VAL A 327 7.21 -1.33 -30.13
C VAL A 327 8.17 -0.31 -29.54
N VAL A 328 8.89 0.42 -30.42
CA VAL A 328 9.79 1.52 -30.01
C VAL A 328 9.17 2.85 -30.37
N LEU A 329 8.81 3.63 -29.35
CA LEU A 329 8.26 4.99 -29.46
C LEU A 329 9.41 6.01 -29.26
N LEU A 330 9.60 6.90 -30.22
CA LEU A 330 10.60 7.97 -30.22
C LEU A 330 9.94 9.33 -30.02
#